data_f75798693c2346fe9843aaef0b9d0f7c
#
_entry.id   f75798693c2346fe9843aaef0b9d0f7c
#
_cell.length_a   1.000
_cell.length_b   1.000
_cell.length_c   1.000
_cell.angle_alpha   90.00
_cell.angle_beta   90.00
_cell.angle_gamma   90.00
#
_symmetry.space_group_name_H-M   'P 1'
#
loop_
_entity.id
_entity.type
_entity.pdbx_description
1 polymer ?
#
loop_
_entity_poly.entity_id
_entity_poly.type
_entity_poly.pdbx_seq_one_letter_code
_entity_poly.pdbx_strand_id
1 'polypeptide(L)'
;MAACVLCEPFSAHKAYHWGVLADIVPGLKVDGKFVANPLVETQRFADEYGRIVFGDFKTGDAAKEGKAVMARGTVDLTKLDAKVEELCAKLLLTFPDCTTKTIEELRKPKLDAWNRNKET
;
A
#
# COMPACT_ATOMS: atom_id res chain seq x y z
N MET A 1 5.49 -4.37 -15.22
CA MET A 1 4.39 -4.23 -14.27
C MET A 1 3.11 -3.78 -14.99
N ALA A 2 2.00 -4.49 -14.78
CA ALA A 2 0.73 -4.16 -15.42
C ALA A 2 0.27 -2.72 -15.13
N ALA A 3 0.41 -2.25 -13.88
CA ALA A 3 0.03 -0.90 -13.48
C ALA A 3 0.75 0.20 -14.26
N CYS A 4 2.01 0.01 -14.58
CA CYS A 4 2.80 1.00 -15.34
C CYS A 4 2.52 0.92 -16.85
N VAL A 5 2.33 -0.27 -17.38
CA VAL A 5 2.13 -0.50 -18.83
C VAL A 5 0.68 -0.27 -19.23
N LEU A 6 -0.28 -0.76 -18.44
CA LEU A 6 -1.70 -0.70 -18.74
C LEU A 6 -2.43 0.46 -18.05
N CYS A 7 -1.75 1.21 -17.18
CA CYS A 7 -2.31 2.30 -16.38
C CYS A 7 -3.50 1.83 -15.53
N GLU A 8 -3.49 0.59 -15.08
CA GLU A 8 -4.53 0.03 -14.22
C GLU A 8 -4.35 0.49 -12.77
N PRO A 9 -5.43 0.88 -12.09
CA PRO A 9 -5.35 1.21 -10.67
C PRO A 9 -5.14 -0.06 -9.84
N PHE A 10 -4.43 0.08 -8.72
CA PHE A 10 -4.24 -1.00 -7.76
C PHE A 10 -4.47 -0.47 -6.34
N SER A 11 -4.87 -1.36 -5.42
CA SER A 11 -5.17 -1.00 -4.04
C SER A 11 -3.89 -0.87 -3.20
N ALA A 12 -4.02 -0.22 -2.03
CA ALA A 12 -2.96 -0.17 -1.03
C ALA A 12 -2.57 -1.57 -0.54
N HIS A 13 -3.53 -2.49 -0.42
CA HIS A 13 -3.29 -3.89 -0.04
C HIS A 13 -2.42 -4.60 -1.08
N LYS A 14 -2.67 -4.36 -2.36
CA LYS A 14 -1.86 -4.92 -3.44
C LYS A 14 -0.45 -4.35 -3.43
N ALA A 15 -0.31 -3.04 -3.25
CA ALA A 15 0.98 -2.37 -3.15
C ALA A 15 1.80 -2.86 -1.95
N TYR A 16 1.14 -3.12 -0.82
CA TYR A 16 1.77 -3.72 0.35
C TYR A 16 2.26 -5.14 0.06
N HIS A 17 1.41 -5.95 -0.57
CA HIS A 17 1.78 -7.32 -0.97
C HIS A 17 2.98 -7.35 -1.93
N TRP A 18 3.08 -6.39 -2.84
CA TRP A 18 4.21 -6.28 -3.78
C TRP A 18 5.49 -5.70 -3.14
N GLY A 19 5.43 -5.26 -1.90
CA GLY A 19 6.58 -4.68 -1.20
C GLY A 19 6.83 -3.21 -1.53
N VAL A 20 5.88 -2.52 -2.16
CA VAL A 20 6.00 -1.08 -2.45
C VAL A 20 5.79 -0.24 -1.19
N LEU A 21 4.90 -0.69 -0.31
CA LEU A 21 4.60 -0.01 0.95
C LEU A 21 5.21 -0.76 2.13
N ALA A 22 5.72 -0.02 3.10
CA ALA A 22 6.28 -0.57 4.32
C ALA A 22 5.21 -1.16 5.25
N ASP A 23 4.04 -0.52 5.30
CA ASP A 23 2.92 -0.95 6.12
C ASP A 23 1.62 -0.34 5.60
N ILE A 24 0.50 -0.87 6.07
CA ILE A 24 -0.84 -0.34 5.82
C ILE A 24 -1.61 -0.29 7.14
N VAL A 25 -2.44 0.72 7.29
CA VAL A 25 -3.30 0.88 8.47
C VAL A 25 -4.72 1.22 8.04
N PRO A 26 -5.75 0.81 8.81
CA PRO A 26 -7.11 1.16 8.47
C PRO A 26 -7.38 2.66 8.68
N GLY A 27 -8.11 3.27 7.75
CA GLY A 27 -8.51 4.67 7.83
C GLY A 27 -10.02 4.86 7.78
N LEU A 28 -10.79 3.79 7.62
CA LEU A 28 -12.25 3.85 7.59
C LEU A 28 -12.81 3.37 8.92
N LYS A 29 -13.66 4.20 9.52
CA LYS A 29 -14.36 3.90 10.77
C LYS A 29 -15.86 3.75 10.49
N VAL A 30 -16.42 2.60 10.87
CA VAL A 30 -17.85 2.33 10.80
C VAL A 30 -18.32 1.92 12.19
N ASP A 31 -19.35 2.61 12.69
CA ASP A 31 -19.91 2.38 14.03
C ASP A 31 -18.85 2.45 15.15
N GLY A 32 -17.91 3.37 15.02
CA GLY A 32 -16.83 3.57 15.98
C GLY A 32 -15.68 2.56 15.93
N LYS A 33 -15.71 1.61 14.97
CA LYS A 33 -14.66 0.61 14.80
C LYS A 33 -13.95 0.77 13.47
N PHE A 34 -12.65 0.59 13.48
CA PHE A 34 -11.88 0.54 12.23
C PHE A 34 -12.18 -0.75 11.47
N VAL A 35 -12.41 -0.62 10.18
CA VAL A 35 -12.67 -1.75 9.28
C VAL A 35 -11.72 -1.72 8.10
N ALA A 36 -11.45 -2.89 7.52
CA ALA A 36 -10.70 -2.99 6.29
C ALA A 36 -11.49 -2.34 5.13
N ASN A 37 -10.80 -1.99 4.06
CA ASN A 37 -11.45 -1.40 2.89
C ASN A 37 -12.52 -2.36 2.33
N PRO A 38 -13.80 -1.99 2.37
CA PRO A 38 -14.88 -2.88 1.96
C PRO A 38 -14.96 -3.08 0.43
N LEU A 39 -14.23 -2.28 -0.34
CA LEU A 39 -14.18 -2.39 -1.80
C LEU A 39 -13.09 -3.32 -2.32
N VAL A 40 -12.27 -3.86 -1.42
CA VAL A 40 -11.09 -4.65 -1.76
C VAL A 40 -11.18 -6.03 -1.10
N GLU A 41 -10.77 -7.07 -1.82
CA GLU A 41 -10.69 -8.42 -1.27
C GLU A 41 -9.55 -8.52 -0.26
N THR A 42 -9.87 -8.74 1.00
CA THR A 42 -8.90 -8.85 2.10
C THR A 42 -9.04 -10.17 2.88
N GLN A 43 -10.08 -10.96 2.59
CA GLN A 43 -10.38 -12.20 3.31
C GLN A 43 -9.72 -13.43 2.69
N ARG A 44 -9.48 -13.41 1.40
CA ARG A 44 -8.87 -14.52 0.66
C ARG A 44 -7.57 -14.07 0.02
N PHE A 45 -6.60 -14.95 0.01
CA PHE A 45 -5.35 -14.73 -0.72
C PHE A 45 -5.45 -15.19 -2.17
N ALA A 46 -5.99 -16.37 -2.41
CA ALA A 46 -6.12 -16.96 -3.74
C ALA A 46 -7.56 -17.42 -4.00
N ASP A 47 -7.94 -17.46 -5.27
CA ASP A 47 -9.22 -17.99 -5.71
C ASP A 47 -9.16 -19.52 -5.88
N GLU A 48 -10.26 -20.12 -6.35
CA GLU A 48 -10.38 -21.55 -6.60
C GLU A 48 -9.43 -22.07 -7.69
N TYR A 49 -8.94 -21.18 -8.55
CA TYR A 49 -7.99 -21.52 -9.62
C TYR A 49 -6.53 -21.24 -9.24
N GLY A 50 -6.28 -20.84 -7.99
CA GLY A 50 -4.95 -20.52 -7.51
C GLY A 50 -4.43 -19.13 -7.91
N ARG A 51 -5.27 -18.29 -8.51
CA ARG A 51 -4.89 -16.90 -8.83
C ARG A 51 -4.93 -16.04 -7.58
N ILE A 52 -3.96 -15.14 -7.44
CA ILE A 52 -3.88 -14.22 -6.29
C ILE A 52 -4.94 -13.14 -6.46
N VAL A 53 -5.92 -13.13 -5.56
CA VAL A 53 -7.02 -12.16 -5.54
C VAL A 53 -6.92 -11.17 -4.38
N PHE A 54 -5.99 -11.39 -3.45
CA PHE A 54 -5.78 -10.47 -2.33
C PHE A 54 -5.44 -9.07 -2.84
N GLY A 55 -6.21 -8.09 -2.40
CA GLY A 55 -6.04 -6.70 -2.82
C GLY A 55 -6.74 -6.33 -4.14
N ASP A 56 -7.42 -7.26 -4.79
CA ASP A 56 -8.21 -6.96 -5.99
C ASP A 56 -9.49 -6.20 -5.62
N PHE A 57 -9.91 -5.28 -6.48
CA PHE A 57 -11.17 -4.58 -6.29
C PHE A 57 -12.35 -5.52 -6.47
N LYS A 58 -13.33 -5.41 -5.57
CA LYS A 58 -14.57 -6.17 -5.65
C LYS A 58 -15.42 -5.68 -6.80
N THR A 59 -16.18 -6.57 -7.40
CA THR A 59 -17.07 -6.28 -8.53
C THR A 59 -18.50 -6.77 -8.24
N GLY A 60 -19.47 -6.29 -8.99
CA GLY A 60 -20.87 -6.72 -8.88
C GLY A 60 -21.51 -6.33 -7.54
N ASP A 61 -22.26 -7.26 -6.95
CA ASP A 61 -23.01 -7.00 -5.72
C ASP A 61 -22.09 -6.74 -4.51
N ALA A 62 -20.95 -7.41 -4.46
CA ALA A 62 -19.95 -7.16 -3.41
C ALA A 62 -19.42 -5.72 -3.45
N ALA A 63 -19.25 -5.15 -4.64
CA ALA A 63 -18.85 -3.75 -4.79
C ALA A 63 -19.95 -2.79 -4.32
N LYS A 64 -21.20 -3.12 -4.60
CA LYS A 64 -22.37 -2.32 -4.13
C LYS A 64 -22.48 -2.33 -2.63
N GLU A 65 -22.33 -3.50 -2.01
CA GLU A 65 -22.31 -3.63 -0.54
C GLU A 65 -21.15 -2.84 0.07
N GLY A 66 -19.96 -2.92 -0.53
CA GLY A 66 -18.80 -2.17 -0.11
C GLY A 66 -19.01 -0.67 -0.15
N LYS A 67 -19.62 -0.16 -1.22
CA LYS A 67 -19.98 1.27 -1.34
C LYS A 67 -20.98 1.70 -0.29
N ALA A 68 -21.96 0.85 0.02
CA ALA A 68 -22.94 1.14 1.08
C ALA A 68 -22.27 1.21 2.45
N VAL A 69 -21.31 0.34 2.73
CA VAL A 69 -20.52 0.38 3.98
C VAL A 69 -19.68 1.66 4.04
N MET A 70 -19.03 2.03 2.96
CA MET A 70 -18.24 3.27 2.90
C MET A 70 -19.09 4.52 3.12
N ALA A 71 -20.32 4.54 2.61
CA ALA A 71 -21.23 5.66 2.78
C ALA A 71 -21.63 5.86 4.24
N ARG A 72 -21.67 4.79 5.04
CA ARG A 72 -21.97 4.86 6.48
C ARG A 72 -20.74 5.16 7.32
N GLY A 73 -19.56 5.04 6.75
CA GLY A 73 -18.30 5.22 7.46
C GLY A 73 -17.79 6.66 7.42
N THR A 74 -16.82 6.93 8.28
CA THR A 74 -16.08 8.18 8.30
C THR A 74 -14.59 7.89 8.16
N VAL A 75 -13.85 8.82 7.55
CA VAL A 75 -12.41 8.72 7.45
C VAL A 75 -11.76 9.22 8.74
N ASP A 76 -10.95 8.38 9.35
CA ASP A 76 -10.18 8.71 10.56
C ASP A 76 -8.73 8.34 10.33
N LEU A 77 -7.88 9.33 10.26
CA LEU A 77 -6.45 9.18 9.95
C LEU A 77 -5.55 9.11 11.19
N THR A 78 -6.12 8.96 12.39
CA THR A 78 -5.33 8.90 13.64
C THR A 78 -4.36 7.73 13.66
N LYS A 79 -4.76 6.57 13.17
CA LYS A 79 -3.86 5.41 13.07
C LYS A 79 -2.75 5.62 12.05
N LEU A 80 -3.05 6.29 10.95
CA LEU A 80 -2.05 6.64 9.95
C LEU A 80 -1.02 7.61 10.52
N ASP A 81 -1.47 8.66 11.20
CA ASP A 81 -0.59 9.63 11.85
C ASP A 81 0.30 8.97 12.90
N ALA A 82 -0.27 8.09 13.73
CA ALA A 82 0.49 7.33 14.73
C ALA A 82 1.55 6.42 14.08
N LYS A 83 1.21 5.76 12.98
CA LYS A 83 2.16 4.90 12.26
C LYS A 83 3.29 5.71 11.62
N VAL A 84 2.99 6.87 11.05
CA VAL A 84 3.99 7.77 10.47
C VAL A 84 4.95 8.25 11.57
N GLU A 85 4.44 8.66 12.73
CA GLU A 85 5.26 9.07 13.87
C GLU A 85 6.14 7.94 14.36
N GLU A 86 5.60 6.72 14.46
CA GLU A 86 6.36 5.53 14.85
C GLU A 86 7.54 5.27 13.91
N LEU A 87 7.30 5.30 12.60
CA LEU A 87 8.33 5.07 11.59
C LEU A 87 9.38 6.20 11.60
N CYS A 88 8.95 7.44 11.74
CA CYS A 88 9.86 8.58 11.87
C CYS A 88 10.73 8.47 13.11
N ALA A 89 10.16 8.08 14.26
CA ALA A 89 10.91 7.88 15.50
C ALA A 89 11.96 6.77 15.33
N LYS A 90 11.62 5.67 14.68
CA LYS A 90 12.56 4.59 14.38
C LYS A 90 13.73 5.06 13.51
N LEU A 91 13.44 5.88 12.48
CA LEU A 91 14.48 6.46 11.63
C LEU A 91 15.41 7.42 12.41
N LEU A 92 14.85 8.22 13.31
CA LEU A 92 15.61 9.14 14.13
C LEU A 92 16.52 8.43 15.15
N LEU A 93 16.13 7.23 15.57
CA LEU A 93 16.92 6.41 16.49
C LEU A 93 18.02 5.61 15.78
N THR A 94 17.99 5.53 14.46
CA THR A 94 19.06 4.89 13.68
C THR A 94 20.26 5.83 13.57
N PHE A 95 21.45 5.24 13.50
CA PHE A 95 22.67 6.01 13.29
C PHE A 95 22.59 6.68 11.89
N PRO A 96 22.74 8.02 11.81
CA PRO A 96 22.48 8.75 10.55
C PRO A 96 23.31 8.26 9.36
N ASP A 97 24.60 7.96 9.58
CA ASP A 97 25.48 7.48 8.51
C ASP A 97 25.05 6.12 7.97
N CYS A 98 24.55 5.22 8.83
CA CYS A 98 24.04 3.92 8.40
C CYS A 98 22.83 4.08 7.50
N THR A 99 21.90 4.94 7.85
CA THR A 99 20.70 5.23 7.05
C THR A 99 21.09 5.81 5.70
N THR A 100 21.94 6.83 5.68
CA THR A 100 22.40 7.50 4.47
C THR A 100 23.11 6.54 3.52
N LYS A 101 24.08 5.78 4.05
CA LYS A 101 24.85 4.83 3.25
C LYS A 101 23.99 3.69 2.70
N THR A 102 23.05 3.20 3.50
CA THR A 102 22.13 2.14 3.05
C THR A 102 21.28 2.63 1.88
N ILE A 103 20.73 3.85 1.98
CA ILE A 103 19.93 4.45 0.91
C ILE A 103 20.78 4.66 -0.34
N GLU A 104 22.00 5.17 -0.20
CA GLU A 104 22.93 5.37 -1.32
C GLU A 104 23.22 4.05 -2.04
N GLU A 105 23.57 3.00 -1.31
CA GLU A 105 23.88 1.70 -1.88
C GLU A 105 22.66 1.06 -2.58
N LEU A 106 21.48 1.21 -2.02
CA LEU A 106 20.25 0.68 -2.64
C LEU A 106 19.86 1.45 -3.91
N ARG A 107 20.15 2.74 -3.97
CA ARG A 107 19.79 3.60 -5.10
C ARG A 107 20.84 3.64 -6.20
N LYS A 108 22.10 3.39 -5.88
CA LYS A 108 23.21 3.51 -6.79
C LYS A 108 23.01 2.78 -8.13
N PRO A 109 22.64 1.50 -8.19
CA PRO A 109 22.42 0.82 -9.46
C PRO A 109 21.33 1.46 -10.31
N LYS A 110 20.27 1.96 -9.66
CA LYS A 110 19.15 2.62 -10.34
C LYS A 110 19.55 3.97 -10.92
N LEU A 111 20.32 4.73 -10.16
CA LEU A 111 20.84 6.04 -10.63
C LEU A 111 21.83 5.86 -11.78
N ASP A 112 22.72 4.87 -11.70
CA ASP A 112 23.65 4.53 -12.77
C ASP A 112 22.92 4.14 -14.06
N ALA A 113 21.88 3.31 -13.94
CA ALA A 113 21.03 2.92 -15.06
C ALA A 113 20.29 4.12 -15.67
N TRP A 114 19.73 4.97 -14.82
CA TRP A 114 19.07 6.20 -15.25
C TRP A 114 20.01 7.13 -16.02
N ASN A 115 21.18 7.38 -15.47
CA ASN A 115 22.18 8.27 -16.08
C ASN A 115 22.65 7.73 -17.44
N ARG A 116 22.88 6.43 -17.57
CA ARG A 116 23.21 5.80 -18.84
C ARG A 116 22.12 5.99 -19.89
N ASN A 117 20.88 5.79 -19.51
CA ASN A 117 19.74 5.97 -20.42
C ASN A 117 19.53 7.43 -20.82
N LYS A 118 19.88 8.36 -19.95
CA LYS A 118 19.77 9.79 -20.21
C LYS A 118 20.81 10.28 -21.24
N GLU A 119 21.97 9.65 -21.31
CA GLU A 119 23.06 10.01 -22.24
C GLU A 119 22.83 9.45 -23.66
N THR A 120 21.95 8.51 -23.84
CA THR A 120 21.57 7.97 -25.13
C THR A 120 20.31 8.64 -25.67
#